data_13d6953f26acc6fb7099cbfe215265a0
#
_entry.id   13d6953f26acc6fb7099cbfe215265a0
#
_cell.length_a   1.000
_cell.length_b   1.000
_cell.length_c   1.000
_cell.angle_alpha   90.00
_cell.angle_beta   90.00
_cell.angle_gamma   90.00
#
_symmetry.space_group_name_H-M   'P 1'
#
loop_
_entity.id
_entity.type
_entity.pdbx_description
1 polymer ?
#
loop_
_entity_poly.entity_id
_entity_poly.type
_entity_poly.pdbx_seq_one_letter_code
_entity_poly.pdbx_strand_id
1 'polypeptide(L)'
;MSGGADIALVSLGTTPGLVRSDEAFASLVRRAGASCEVVPVRMGWTGHLRRHLAVTDLVEALASRRVARAVDARAVVYSTITAALLQQPAVPYGIRFDAIAALNRPGAGGLWQRRHERGVLDRAAILMPVSHGAAAAVEGARPPIARVPIPIEVVDGASHRDVDAVAYAGYPRKRGLELLCAAWTEAAPAGARLVVGGVGRDRAIAWLERTSGATAPDGVEWAGALSRDSWLDLLRRARLFLNASRWEDFGIAPMEALAAGTPVVTVPTPGSFEALPLVRELAPDLVAEDMSAEGLAAAIGAGFALDDERRARYVERARELLRPYSEEAVGRVVAERVLPALGIGAR
;
A
#
# COMPACT_ATOMS: atom_id res chain seq x y z
N MET A 1 -24.57 28.53 13.42
CA MET A 1 -23.11 28.47 13.15
C MET A 1 -22.82 26.99 12.84
N SER A 2 -22.66 26.63 11.57
CA SER A 2 -22.18 25.30 11.19
C SER A 2 -20.72 25.24 11.61
N GLY A 3 -20.45 24.57 12.75
CA GLY A 3 -19.06 24.36 13.17
C GLY A 3 -18.35 23.52 12.12
N GLY A 4 -17.14 23.96 11.69
CA GLY A 4 -16.27 23.19 10.83
C GLY A 4 -15.99 21.78 11.37
N ALA A 5 -15.48 20.88 10.52
CA ALA A 5 -15.14 19.53 10.94
C ALA A 5 -14.05 19.52 12.03
N ASP A 6 -14.02 18.50 12.89
CA ASP A 6 -12.91 18.34 13.83
C ASP A 6 -11.59 18.11 13.07
N ILE A 7 -11.63 17.26 12.03
CA ILE A 7 -10.47 16.97 11.18
C ILE A 7 -10.85 17.11 9.70
N ALA A 8 -10.02 17.79 8.94
CA ALA A 8 -10.03 17.74 7.48
C ALA A 8 -8.87 16.88 6.98
N LEU A 9 -9.17 15.81 6.25
CA LEU A 9 -8.20 14.95 5.59
C LEU A 9 -7.98 15.40 4.16
N VAL A 10 -6.88 16.08 3.90
CA VAL A 10 -6.48 16.50 2.55
C VAL A 10 -5.92 15.31 1.79
N SER A 11 -6.73 14.78 0.88
CA SER A 11 -6.45 13.55 0.13
C SER A 11 -6.01 13.83 -1.30
N LEU A 12 -4.84 13.33 -1.69
CA LEU A 12 -4.40 13.37 -3.09
C LEU A 12 -5.20 12.42 -3.99
N GLY A 13 -5.68 11.29 -3.46
CA GLY A 13 -6.54 10.36 -4.19
C GLY A 13 -5.99 9.87 -5.53
N THR A 14 -4.66 9.82 -5.69
CA THR A 14 -4.00 9.58 -6.99
C THR A 14 -4.01 8.13 -7.45
N THR A 15 -4.30 7.20 -6.55
CA THR A 15 -4.43 5.77 -6.82
C THR A 15 -5.61 5.18 -6.05
N PRO A 16 -6.23 4.08 -6.52
CA PRO A 16 -7.29 3.42 -5.76
C PRO A 16 -6.86 2.98 -4.35
N GLY A 17 -5.61 2.55 -4.19
CA GLY A 17 -5.06 2.18 -2.88
C GLY A 17 -4.97 3.35 -1.92
N LEU A 18 -4.59 4.54 -2.40
CA LEU A 18 -4.53 5.75 -1.57
C LEU A 18 -5.94 6.22 -1.18
N VAL A 19 -6.89 6.25 -2.12
CA VAL A 19 -8.30 6.58 -1.83
C VAL A 19 -8.84 5.69 -0.72
N ARG A 20 -8.65 4.38 -0.85
CA ARG A 20 -9.09 3.41 0.15
C ARG A 20 -8.41 3.62 1.51
N SER A 21 -7.11 3.88 1.52
CA SER A 21 -6.36 4.17 2.74
C SER A 21 -6.90 5.42 3.46
N ASP A 22 -7.27 6.45 2.70
CA ASP A 22 -7.80 7.70 3.23
C ASP A 22 -9.23 7.53 3.77
N GLU A 23 -10.07 6.78 3.06
CA GLU A 23 -11.43 6.43 3.51
C GLU A 23 -11.41 5.60 4.80
N ALA A 24 -10.51 4.60 4.87
CA ALA A 24 -10.32 3.80 6.07
C ALA A 24 -9.89 4.66 7.27
N PHE A 25 -8.92 5.55 7.08
CA PHE A 25 -8.51 6.48 8.13
C PHE A 25 -9.65 7.40 8.59
N ALA A 26 -10.39 8.00 7.66
CA ALA A 26 -11.53 8.84 7.98
C ALA A 26 -12.62 8.07 8.75
N SER A 27 -12.84 6.80 8.41
CA SER A 27 -13.75 5.91 9.15
C SER A 27 -13.28 5.70 10.59
N LEU A 28 -11.99 5.41 10.80
CA LEU A 28 -11.41 5.25 12.14
C LEU A 28 -11.56 6.51 12.99
N VAL A 29 -11.32 7.70 12.42
CA VAL A 29 -11.52 8.98 13.11
C VAL A 29 -12.97 9.16 13.55
N ARG A 30 -13.93 8.86 12.66
CA ARG A 30 -15.36 8.97 12.97
C ARG A 30 -15.79 7.98 14.06
N ARG A 31 -15.31 6.76 14.03
CA ARG A 31 -15.57 5.75 15.09
C ARG A 31 -14.94 6.14 16.43
N ALA A 32 -13.84 6.88 16.41
CA ALA A 32 -13.24 7.44 17.62
C ALA A 32 -13.98 8.69 18.15
N GLY A 33 -15.14 9.06 17.59
CA GLY A 33 -16.01 10.13 18.06
C GLY A 33 -15.70 11.53 17.53
N ALA A 34 -14.78 11.69 16.56
CA ALA A 34 -14.47 12.96 15.92
C ALA A 34 -15.06 13.04 14.51
N SER A 35 -15.52 14.22 14.09
CA SER A 35 -15.94 14.43 12.72
C SER A 35 -14.72 14.52 11.78
N CYS A 36 -14.80 13.85 10.63
CA CYS A 36 -13.73 13.85 9.63
C CYS A 36 -14.31 14.10 8.23
N GLU A 37 -13.86 15.18 7.60
CA GLU A 37 -14.15 15.49 6.21
C GLU A 37 -12.99 15.07 5.32
N VAL A 38 -13.25 14.27 4.29
CA VAL A 38 -12.25 13.95 3.25
C VAL A 38 -12.32 15.03 2.18
N VAL A 39 -11.24 15.78 2.03
CA VAL A 39 -11.13 16.90 1.10
C VAL A 39 -10.26 16.48 -0.08
N PRO A 40 -10.86 16.11 -1.22
CA PRO A 40 -10.12 15.62 -2.37
C PRO A 40 -9.37 16.74 -3.09
N VAL A 41 -8.10 16.50 -3.38
CA VAL A 41 -7.27 17.41 -4.18
C VAL A 41 -7.53 17.15 -5.67
N ARG A 42 -8.16 18.10 -6.35
CA ARG A 42 -8.42 18.03 -7.78
C ARG A 42 -7.32 18.72 -8.57
N MET A 43 -6.62 17.98 -9.42
CA MET A 43 -5.51 18.48 -10.25
C MET A 43 -5.97 19.33 -11.42
N GLY A 44 -7.24 19.20 -11.85
CA GLY A 44 -7.77 19.89 -13.03
C GLY A 44 -6.93 19.57 -14.28
N TRP A 45 -6.76 20.57 -15.14
CA TRP A 45 -5.96 20.45 -16.37
C TRP A 45 -4.45 20.22 -16.11
N THR A 46 -3.94 20.58 -14.94
CA THR A 46 -2.52 20.36 -14.58
C THR A 46 -2.19 18.89 -14.32
N GLY A 47 -3.20 18.03 -14.22
CA GLY A 47 -3.02 16.59 -14.00
C GLY A 47 -2.16 15.90 -15.08
N HIS A 48 -2.15 16.42 -16.32
CA HIS A 48 -1.30 15.86 -17.39
C HIS A 48 0.21 16.11 -17.16
N LEU A 49 0.60 17.15 -16.38
CA LEU A 49 1.99 17.45 -16.04
C LEU A 49 2.60 16.39 -15.11
N ARG A 50 1.78 15.58 -14.47
CA ARG A 50 2.22 14.43 -13.66
C ARG A 50 2.99 13.36 -14.45
N ARG A 51 2.95 13.42 -15.78
CA ARG A 51 3.77 12.55 -16.65
C ARG A 51 5.27 12.80 -16.47
N HIS A 52 5.65 13.99 -16.00
CA HIS A 52 7.03 14.38 -15.78
C HIS A 52 7.36 14.26 -14.28
N LEU A 53 8.00 13.17 -13.88
CA LEU A 53 8.32 12.87 -12.47
C LEU A 53 9.00 14.05 -11.72
N ALA A 54 9.84 14.83 -12.41
CA ALA A 54 10.52 15.98 -11.81
C ALA A 54 9.58 17.08 -11.29
N VAL A 55 8.38 17.20 -11.86
CA VAL A 55 7.39 18.25 -11.49
C VAL A 55 6.14 17.68 -10.82
N THR A 56 5.97 16.36 -10.79
CA THR A 56 4.77 15.71 -10.22
C THR A 56 4.51 16.19 -8.80
N ASP A 57 5.50 16.09 -7.92
CA ASP A 57 5.33 16.42 -6.50
C ASP A 57 5.06 17.92 -6.30
N LEU A 58 5.65 18.80 -7.13
CA LEU A 58 5.38 20.23 -7.07
C LEU A 58 3.93 20.56 -7.49
N VAL A 59 3.45 19.94 -8.56
CA VAL A 59 2.06 20.13 -9.04
C VAL A 59 1.07 19.64 -7.98
N GLU A 60 1.32 18.48 -7.40
CA GLU A 60 0.49 17.91 -6.33
C GLU A 60 0.51 18.78 -5.06
N ALA A 61 1.69 19.26 -4.64
CA ALA A 61 1.82 20.14 -3.48
C ALA A 61 1.11 21.50 -3.67
N LEU A 62 1.21 22.09 -4.87
CA LEU A 62 0.50 23.34 -5.20
C LEU A 62 -1.02 23.16 -5.26
N ALA A 63 -1.49 22.05 -5.83
CA ALA A 63 -2.91 21.73 -5.85
C ALA A 63 -3.44 21.51 -4.43
N SER A 64 -2.71 20.78 -3.58
CA SER A 64 -3.04 20.57 -2.17
C SER A 64 -3.10 21.89 -1.40
N ARG A 65 -2.16 22.81 -1.66
CA ARG A 65 -2.14 24.14 -1.01
C ARG A 65 -3.37 24.96 -1.33
N ARG A 66 -3.86 24.90 -2.56
CA ARG A 66 -5.08 25.62 -2.95
C ARG A 66 -6.28 25.12 -2.16
N VAL A 67 -6.41 23.81 -2.02
CA VAL A 67 -7.52 23.16 -1.33
C VAL A 67 -7.42 23.39 0.18
N ALA A 68 -6.26 23.17 0.78
CA ALA A 68 -6.05 23.30 2.23
C ALA A 68 -6.33 24.71 2.78
N ARG A 69 -6.17 25.76 1.95
CA ARG A 69 -6.48 27.17 2.35
C ARG A 69 -7.97 27.42 2.53
N ALA A 70 -8.83 26.63 1.91
CA ALA A 70 -10.29 26.78 1.97
C ALA A 70 -10.93 25.89 3.04
N VAL A 71 -10.13 25.12 3.77
CA VAL A 71 -10.61 24.17 4.77
C VAL A 71 -10.94 24.89 6.08
N ASP A 72 -12.15 24.65 6.59
CA ASP A 72 -12.58 25.06 7.93
C ASP A 72 -12.64 23.82 8.85
N ALA A 73 -11.58 23.61 9.62
CA ALA A 73 -11.46 22.47 10.54
C ALA A 73 -10.57 22.82 11.74
N ARG A 74 -10.76 22.12 12.85
CA ARG A 74 -9.94 22.30 14.06
C ARG A 74 -8.52 21.76 13.91
N ALA A 75 -8.34 20.75 13.08
CA ALA A 75 -7.05 20.17 12.71
C ALA A 75 -7.05 19.68 11.27
N VAL A 76 -5.87 19.59 10.66
CA VAL A 76 -5.71 19.07 9.29
C VAL A 76 -4.83 17.84 9.29
N VAL A 77 -5.21 16.82 8.52
CA VAL A 77 -4.36 15.66 8.23
C VAL A 77 -4.05 15.65 6.75
N TYR A 78 -2.78 15.57 6.40
CA TYR A 78 -2.34 15.37 5.02
C TYR A 78 -2.13 13.88 4.77
N SER A 79 -2.75 13.36 3.71
CA SER A 79 -2.71 11.92 3.39
C SER A 79 -1.38 11.44 2.83
N THR A 80 -0.49 12.39 2.46
CA THR A 80 0.88 12.12 2.01
C THR A 80 1.80 13.27 2.40
N ILE A 81 3.11 13.03 2.45
CA ILE A 81 4.09 14.11 2.63
C ILE A 81 4.00 15.12 1.49
N THR A 82 3.78 14.65 0.24
CA THR A 82 3.64 15.54 -0.93
C THR A 82 2.52 16.55 -0.73
N ALA A 83 1.37 16.14 -0.17
CA ALA A 83 0.27 17.06 0.14
C ALA A 83 0.66 18.12 1.17
N ALA A 84 1.59 17.82 2.07
CA ALA A 84 2.05 18.72 3.13
C ALA A 84 3.20 19.65 2.72
N LEU A 85 3.98 19.35 1.66
CA LEU A 85 5.27 20.01 1.35
C LEU A 85 5.25 21.54 1.34
N LEU A 86 4.17 22.17 0.87
CA LEU A 86 4.05 23.62 0.75
C LEU A 86 3.04 24.22 1.72
N GLN A 87 2.72 23.49 2.81
CA GLN A 87 1.68 23.90 3.75
C GLN A 87 2.25 24.65 4.97
N GLN A 88 1.45 25.59 5.46
CA GLN A 88 1.67 26.29 6.72
C GLN A 88 0.30 26.59 7.35
N PRO A 89 -0.41 25.56 7.83
CA PRO A 89 -1.73 25.75 8.43
C PRO A 89 -1.61 26.49 9.76
N ALA A 90 -2.66 27.29 10.08
CA ALA A 90 -2.77 27.98 11.36
C ALA A 90 -3.26 27.05 12.50
N VAL A 91 -3.73 25.86 12.15
CA VAL A 91 -4.24 24.83 13.08
C VAL A 91 -3.24 23.67 13.20
N PRO A 92 -3.31 22.85 14.27
CA PRO A 92 -2.50 21.65 14.37
C PRO A 92 -2.68 20.74 13.15
N TYR A 93 -1.60 20.10 12.71
CA TYR A 93 -1.68 19.17 11.59
C TYR A 93 -0.89 17.89 11.80
N GLY A 94 -1.40 16.82 11.24
CA GLY A 94 -0.75 15.51 11.15
C GLY A 94 -0.40 15.15 9.72
N ILE A 95 0.60 14.28 9.54
CA ILE A 95 1.00 13.78 8.22
C ILE A 95 0.97 12.27 8.23
N ARG A 96 0.13 11.66 7.36
CA ARG A 96 0.19 10.23 7.02
C ARG A 96 1.14 10.04 5.85
N PHE A 97 1.89 8.94 5.84
CA PHE A 97 2.80 8.66 4.73
C PHE A 97 3.24 7.19 4.72
N ASP A 98 3.56 6.73 3.54
CA ASP A 98 4.07 5.39 3.24
C ASP A 98 5.60 5.36 3.05
N ALA A 99 6.20 6.49 2.61
CA ALA A 99 7.64 6.64 2.46
C ALA A 99 8.05 8.11 2.53
N ILE A 100 9.31 8.34 2.96
CA ILE A 100 9.96 9.67 2.90
C ILE A 100 10.69 9.85 1.56
N ALA A 101 10.95 11.12 1.18
CA ALA A 101 11.64 11.43 -0.07
C ALA A 101 13.06 10.85 -0.14
N ALA A 102 13.71 10.61 0.98
CA ALA A 102 15.02 9.95 1.01
C ALA A 102 14.98 8.53 0.42
N LEU A 103 13.86 7.82 0.60
CA LEU A 103 13.67 6.45 0.10
C LEU A 103 13.19 6.43 -1.35
N ASN A 104 12.20 7.26 -1.70
CA ASN A 104 11.52 7.18 -3.00
C ASN A 104 11.95 8.26 -4.01
N ARG A 105 12.77 9.24 -3.60
CA ARG A 105 13.36 10.30 -4.44
C ARG A 105 14.88 10.40 -4.20
N PRO A 106 15.65 9.33 -4.45
CA PRO A 106 17.11 9.38 -4.31
C PRO A 106 17.74 10.31 -5.35
N GLY A 107 19.00 10.72 -5.12
CA GLY A 107 19.76 11.52 -6.07
C GLY A 107 19.39 13.02 -6.08
N ALA A 108 19.99 13.76 -7.02
CA ALA A 108 19.89 15.22 -7.10
C ALA A 108 18.47 15.73 -7.37
N GLY A 109 17.69 15.00 -8.19
CA GLY A 109 16.30 15.38 -8.52
C GLY A 109 15.35 15.45 -7.34
N GLY A 110 15.68 14.77 -6.21
CA GLY A 110 14.87 14.80 -4.99
C GLY A 110 15.32 15.81 -3.93
N LEU A 111 16.33 16.64 -4.21
CA LEU A 111 16.90 17.55 -3.20
C LEU A 111 15.89 18.57 -2.66
N TRP A 112 15.05 19.15 -3.53
CA TRP A 112 14.07 20.13 -3.10
C TRP A 112 12.98 19.50 -2.22
N GLN A 113 12.51 18.29 -2.56
CA GLN A 113 11.52 17.56 -1.75
C GLN A 113 12.11 17.28 -0.36
N ARG A 114 13.30 16.66 -0.29
CA ARG A 114 13.94 16.31 0.98
C ARG A 114 14.17 17.53 1.88
N ARG A 115 14.51 18.69 1.28
CA ARG A 115 14.69 19.94 2.04
C ARG A 115 13.37 20.46 2.61
N HIS A 116 12.30 20.48 1.81
CA HIS A 116 10.98 20.95 2.25
C HIS A 116 10.32 19.96 3.20
N GLU A 117 10.47 18.66 2.93
CA GLU A 117 9.94 17.57 3.72
C GLU A 117 10.39 17.67 5.18
N ARG A 118 11.68 17.83 5.44
CA ARG A 118 12.19 17.98 6.81
C ARG A 118 11.46 19.08 7.57
N GLY A 119 11.31 20.26 6.95
CA GLY A 119 10.66 21.39 7.59
C GLY A 119 9.17 21.18 7.88
N VAL A 120 8.43 20.43 7.06
CA VAL A 120 7.01 20.14 7.33
C VAL A 120 6.83 18.99 8.32
N LEU A 121 7.71 18.00 8.29
CA LEU A 121 7.73 16.93 9.28
C LEU A 121 8.02 17.49 10.68
N ASP A 122 9.04 18.32 10.84
CA ASP A 122 9.46 18.90 12.13
C ASP A 122 8.39 19.78 12.81
N ARG A 123 7.47 20.36 12.02
CA ARG A 123 6.38 21.22 12.53
C ARG A 123 5.04 20.51 12.70
N ALA A 124 4.93 19.25 12.28
CA ALA A 124 3.71 18.48 12.46
C ALA A 124 3.41 18.26 13.95
N ALA A 125 2.14 18.22 14.31
CA ALA A 125 1.71 17.82 15.65
C ALA A 125 1.90 16.31 15.88
N ILE A 126 1.83 15.52 14.80
CA ILE A 126 2.02 14.07 14.82
C ILE A 126 2.41 13.54 13.44
N LEU A 127 3.31 12.55 13.42
CA LEU A 127 3.67 11.76 12.25
C LEU A 127 2.98 10.40 12.28
N MET A 128 2.34 10.03 11.18
CA MET A 128 1.54 8.81 11.07
C MET A 128 2.04 7.92 9.93
N PRO A 129 3.23 7.29 10.07
CA PRO A 129 3.72 6.31 9.10
C PRO A 129 2.77 5.11 9.03
N VAL A 130 2.55 4.56 7.82
CA VAL A 130 1.66 3.41 7.63
C VAL A 130 2.35 2.06 7.81
N SER A 131 3.69 2.02 7.80
CA SER A 131 4.49 0.80 7.89
C SER A 131 5.61 0.93 8.93
N HIS A 132 6.20 -0.19 9.33
CA HIS A 132 7.40 -0.18 10.17
C HIS A 132 8.60 0.47 9.47
N GLY A 133 8.76 0.19 8.16
CA GLY A 133 9.83 0.81 7.37
C GLY A 133 9.69 2.33 7.27
N ALA A 134 8.47 2.84 7.09
CA ALA A 134 8.21 4.27 7.08
C ALA A 134 8.42 4.90 8.48
N ALA A 135 8.08 4.17 9.56
CA ALA A 135 8.31 4.63 10.93
C ALA A 135 9.81 4.72 11.25
N ALA A 136 10.58 3.71 10.91
CA ALA A 136 12.03 3.69 11.10
C ALA A 136 12.73 4.84 10.34
N ALA A 137 12.22 5.21 9.16
CA ALA A 137 12.78 6.30 8.36
C ALA A 137 12.65 7.70 8.99
N VAL A 138 11.78 7.87 9.99
CA VAL A 138 11.58 9.11 10.75
C VAL A 138 11.94 8.97 12.22
N GLU A 139 12.61 7.90 12.60
CA GLU A 139 13.08 7.71 13.97
C GLU A 139 13.96 8.89 14.41
N GLY A 140 13.67 9.43 15.60
CA GLY A 140 14.35 10.63 16.10
C GLY A 140 13.78 11.97 15.58
N ALA A 141 12.70 11.96 14.79
CA ALA A 141 11.96 13.19 14.47
C ALA A 141 11.40 13.87 15.73
N ARG A 142 11.28 15.20 15.69
CA ARG A 142 10.78 15.99 16.84
C ARG A 142 9.33 15.68 17.21
N PRO A 143 8.39 15.56 16.26
CA PRO A 143 7.00 15.24 16.59
C PRO A 143 6.84 13.81 17.08
N PRO A 144 5.79 13.54 17.89
CA PRO A 144 5.44 12.17 18.24
C PRO A 144 5.12 11.36 16.97
N ILE A 145 5.54 10.09 16.99
CA ILE A 145 5.30 9.14 15.89
C ILE A 145 4.27 8.13 16.37
N ALA A 146 3.14 8.00 15.67
CA ALA A 146 2.16 6.94 15.86
C ALA A 146 1.99 6.18 14.55
N ARG A 147 2.44 4.92 14.49
CA ARG A 147 2.20 4.09 13.32
C ARG A 147 0.71 3.82 13.17
N VAL A 148 0.14 4.26 12.04
CA VAL A 148 -1.29 4.09 11.70
C VAL A 148 -1.36 3.33 10.39
N PRO A 149 -1.24 1.99 10.43
CA PRO A 149 -1.28 1.17 9.23
C PRO A 149 -2.65 1.23 8.55
N ILE A 150 -2.70 0.75 7.31
CA ILE A 150 -3.96 0.53 6.62
C ILE A 150 -4.62 -0.68 7.30
N PRO A 151 -5.86 -0.56 7.79
CA PRO A 151 -6.56 -1.68 8.40
C PRO A 151 -6.72 -2.84 7.41
N ILE A 152 -6.46 -4.03 7.91
CA ILE A 152 -6.58 -5.28 7.14
C ILE A 152 -7.62 -6.16 7.83
N GLU A 153 -8.67 -6.47 7.11
CA GLU A 153 -9.71 -7.37 7.56
C GLU A 153 -9.27 -8.82 7.35
N VAL A 154 -9.17 -9.56 8.45
CA VAL A 154 -8.95 -11.00 8.38
C VAL A 154 -10.26 -11.67 7.97
N VAL A 155 -10.21 -12.40 6.88
CA VAL A 155 -11.36 -13.17 6.35
C VAL A 155 -11.04 -14.66 6.41
N ASP A 156 -12.05 -15.46 6.68
CA ASP A 156 -11.88 -16.90 6.66
C ASP A 156 -11.60 -17.38 5.24
N GLY A 157 -10.58 -18.23 5.11
CA GLY A 157 -10.22 -18.85 3.83
C GLY A 157 -11.38 -19.70 3.30
N ALA A 158 -11.44 -19.86 1.97
CA ALA A 158 -12.39 -20.79 1.38
C ALA A 158 -12.08 -22.24 1.80
N SER A 159 -13.12 -23.04 1.94
CA SER A 159 -13.01 -24.49 2.21
C SER A 159 -12.34 -25.25 1.05
N HIS A 160 -12.40 -24.67 -0.15
CA HIS A 160 -11.80 -25.23 -1.36
C HIS A 160 -11.00 -24.15 -2.11
N ARG A 161 -9.78 -24.50 -2.52
CA ARG A 161 -8.88 -23.63 -3.29
C ARG A 161 -8.75 -24.17 -4.71
N ASP A 162 -9.46 -23.57 -5.64
CA ASP A 162 -9.57 -23.98 -7.04
C ASP A 162 -8.75 -23.08 -8.01
N VAL A 163 -8.03 -22.08 -7.47
CA VAL A 163 -7.11 -21.22 -8.22
C VAL A 163 -5.69 -21.50 -7.73
N ASP A 164 -4.78 -21.89 -8.63
CA ASP A 164 -3.43 -22.26 -8.22
C ASP A 164 -2.62 -21.07 -7.75
N ALA A 165 -2.67 -19.95 -8.49
CA ALA A 165 -2.01 -18.74 -8.09
C ALA A 165 -2.79 -17.48 -8.49
N VAL A 166 -2.60 -16.42 -7.74
CA VAL A 166 -3.14 -15.09 -8.03
C VAL A 166 -2.05 -14.03 -7.90
N ALA A 167 -2.11 -12.99 -8.73
CA ALA A 167 -1.23 -11.83 -8.66
C ALA A 167 -2.02 -10.54 -8.93
N TYR A 168 -1.48 -9.39 -8.50
CA TYR A 168 -2.02 -8.08 -8.83
C TYR A 168 -1.05 -7.26 -9.67
N ALA A 169 -1.48 -6.83 -10.86
CA ALA A 169 -0.64 -6.10 -11.80
C ALA A 169 -1.29 -4.81 -12.36
N GLY A 170 -2.09 -4.10 -11.56
CA GLY A 170 -2.78 -2.87 -11.99
C GLY A 170 -1.85 -1.79 -12.57
N TYR A 171 -0.58 -1.81 -12.20
CA TYR A 171 0.48 -1.00 -12.77
C TYR A 171 1.66 -1.91 -13.18
N PRO A 172 1.67 -2.49 -14.39
CA PRO A 172 2.59 -3.55 -14.81
C PRO A 172 4.06 -3.29 -14.50
N ARG A 173 4.56 -2.07 -14.79
CA ARG A 173 5.95 -1.68 -14.51
C ARG A 173 6.31 -1.79 -13.03
N LYS A 174 5.50 -1.20 -12.14
CA LYS A 174 5.75 -1.23 -10.68
C LYS A 174 5.61 -2.65 -10.14
N ARG A 175 4.69 -3.43 -10.70
CA ARG A 175 4.37 -4.80 -10.27
C ARG A 175 5.28 -5.87 -10.87
N GLY A 176 6.25 -5.50 -11.72
CA GLY A 176 7.20 -6.43 -12.31
C GLY A 176 6.52 -7.53 -13.12
N LEU A 177 5.53 -7.15 -13.96
CA LEU A 177 4.72 -8.13 -14.69
C LEU A 177 5.58 -9.06 -15.56
N GLU A 178 6.62 -8.55 -16.19
CA GLU A 178 7.56 -9.34 -17.00
C GLU A 178 8.33 -10.35 -16.14
N LEU A 179 8.74 -9.97 -14.95
CA LEU A 179 9.41 -10.86 -13.99
C LEU A 179 8.46 -11.97 -13.51
N LEU A 180 7.22 -11.59 -13.16
CA LEU A 180 6.18 -12.55 -12.77
C LEU A 180 5.92 -13.58 -13.86
N CYS A 181 5.75 -13.13 -15.10
CA CYS A 181 5.47 -14.02 -16.23
C CYS A 181 6.65 -14.97 -16.53
N ALA A 182 7.89 -14.47 -16.48
CA ALA A 182 9.07 -15.29 -16.69
C ALA A 182 9.18 -16.39 -15.61
N ALA A 183 9.06 -16.02 -14.33
CA ALA A 183 9.10 -16.98 -13.22
C ALA A 183 7.95 -17.99 -13.26
N TRP A 184 6.75 -17.55 -13.66
CA TRP A 184 5.60 -18.44 -13.83
C TRP A 184 5.85 -19.48 -14.92
N THR A 185 6.38 -19.07 -16.08
CA THR A 185 6.74 -19.99 -17.18
C THR A 185 7.71 -21.09 -16.73
N GLU A 186 8.65 -20.75 -15.84
CA GLU A 186 9.68 -21.67 -15.37
C GLU A 186 9.17 -22.63 -14.28
N ALA A 187 8.33 -22.13 -13.36
CA ALA A 187 7.99 -22.86 -12.12
C ALA A 187 6.57 -23.42 -12.08
N ALA A 188 5.67 -23.01 -12.97
CA ALA A 188 4.28 -23.44 -12.89
C ALA A 188 4.14 -24.95 -13.15
N PRO A 189 3.41 -25.68 -12.30
CA PRO A 189 3.03 -27.05 -12.60
C PRO A 189 2.23 -27.14 -13.91
N ALA A 190 2.35 -28.26 -14.62
CA ALA A 190 1.60 -28.49 -15.85
C ALA A 190 0.09 -28.31 -15.62
N GLY A 191 -0.55 -27.46 -16.42
CA GLY A 191 -1.98 -27.14 -16.33
C GLY A 191 -2.37 -26.18 -15.20
N ALA A 192 -1.40 -25.67 -14.43
CA ALA A 192 -1.69 -24.69 -13.38
C ALA A 192 -2.20 -23.35 -13.95
N ARG A 193 -3.06 -22.66 -13.18
CA ARG A 193 -3.68 -21.39 -13.54
C ARG A 193 -3.17 -20.24 -12.66
N LEU A 194 -2.67 -19.18 -13.32
CA LEU A 194 -2.37 -17.89 -12.67
C LEU A 194 -3.43 -16.86 -13.07
N VAL A 195 -4.18 -16.35 -12.11
CA VAL A 195 -5.13 -15.24 -12.35
C VAL A 195 -4.47 -13.91 -11.99
N VAL A 196 -4.36 -13.01 -12.98
CA VAL A 196 -3.75 -11.67 -12.80
C VAL A 196 -4.82 -10.60 -12.79
N GLY A 197 -5.06 -10.03 -11.61
CA GLY A 197 -5.99 -8.91 -11.43
C GLY A 197 -5.34 -7.54 -11.70
N GLY A 198 -6.17 -6.54 -12.00
CA GLY A 198 -5.78 -5.14 -12.16
C GLY A 198 -5.29 -4.75 -13.56
N VAL A 199 -5.07 -5.71 -14.45
CA VAL A 199 -4.66 -5.47 -15.84
C VAL A 199 -5.45 -6.36 -16.80
N GLY A 200 -6.00 -5.76 -17.86
CA GLY A 200 -6.64 -6.51 -18.95
C GLY A 200 -5.61 -7.07 -19.93
N ARG A 201 -6.03 -8.13 -20.66
CA ARG A 201 -5.18 -8.91 -21.58
C ARG A 201 -4.38 -8.05 -22.55
N ASP A 202 -5.04 -7.17 -23.29
CA ASP A 202 -4.38 -6.38 -24.36
C ASP A 202 -3.27 -5.48 -23.79
N ARG A 203 -3.53 -4.85 -22.66
CA ARG A 203 -2.56 -4.00 -21.95
C ARG A 203 -1.39 -4.81 -21.40
N ALA A 204 -1.65 -5.99 -20.89
CA ALA A 204 -0.62 -6.90 -20.38
C ALA A 204 0.29 -7.38 -21.51
N ILE A 205 -0.29 -7.86 -22.61
CA ILE A 205 0.45 -8.33 -23.79
C ILE A 205 1.30 -7.19 -24.37
N ALA A 206 0.71 -6.03 -24.64
CA ALA A 206 1.43 -4.88 -25.14
C ALA A 206 2.56 -4.40 -24.21
N TRP A 207 2.45 -4.65 -22.91
CA TRP A 207 3.54 -4.41 -21.96
C TRP A 207 4.66 -5.44 -22.10
N LEU A 208 4.35 -6.72 -22.13
CA LEU A 208 5.31 -7.82 -22.24
C LEU A 208 6.11 -7.73 -23.54
N GLU A 209 5.44 -7.53 -24.68
CA GLU A 209 6.08 -7.35 -25.99
C GLU A 209 7.10 -6.22 -25.99
N ARG A 210 6.75 -5.05 -25.39
CA ARG A 210 7.65 -3.89 -25.35
C ARG A 210 8.82 -4.04 -24.41
N THR A 211 8.66 -4.79 -23.31
CA THR A 211 9.66 -4.83 -22.22
C THR A 211 10.57 -6.04 -22.29
N SER A 212 10.06 -7.16 -22.74
CA SER A 212 10.81 -8.43 -22.79
C SER A 212 10.74 -9.14 -24.15
N GLY A 213 9.95 -8.63 -25.10
CA GLY A 213 9.67 -9.33 -26.34
C GLY A 213 8.89 -10.63 -26.17
N ALA A 214 8.40 -10.88 -24.94
CA ALA A 214 7.70 -12.13 -24.61
C ALA A 214 6.21 -12.05 -24.92
N THR A 215 5.63 -13.21 -25.20
CA THR A 215 4.17 -13.41 -25.24
C THR A 215 3.64 -13.75 -23.84
N ALA A 216 2.32 -13.72 -23.70
CA ALA A 216 1.71 -14.19 -22.44
C ALA A 216 2.02 -15.67 -22.23
N PRO A 217 2.43 -16.08 -21.01
CA PRO A 217 2.63 -17.50 -20.70
C PRO A 217 1.33 -18.28 -20.77
N ASP A 218 1.45 -19.58 -21.01
CA ASP A 218 0.31 -20.49 -20.91
C ASP A 218 -0.23 -20.51 -19.45
N GLY A 219 -1.54 -20.76 -19.32
CA GLY A 219 -2.21 -20.81 -18.03
C GLY A 219 -2.42 -19.46 -17.34
N VAL A 220 -2.10 -18.35 -17.97
CA VAL A 220 -2.35 -17.00 -17.41
C VAL A 220 -3.71 -16.46 -17.85
N GLU A 221 -4.57 -16.18 -16.87
CA GLU A 221 -5.86 -15.53 -17.03
C GLU A 221 -5.77 -14.05 -16.61
N TRP A 222 -6.18 -13.15 -17.49
CA TRP A 222 -6.15 -11.70 -17.25
C TRP A 222 -7.55 -11.22 -16.81
N ALA A 223 -7.73 -11.07 -15.49
CA ALA A 223 -9.03 -10.73 -14.91
C ALA A 223 -9.41 -9.24 -15.03
N GLY A 224 -8.50 -8.39 -15.51
CA GLY A 224 -8.79 -6.95 -15.61
C GLY A 224 -9.01 -6.29 -14.24
N ALA A 225 -9.79 -5.20 -14.25
CA ALA A 225 -10.19 -4.53 -13.02
C ALA A 225 -11.26 -5.37 -12.30
N LEU A 226 -11.00 -5.71 -11.04
CA LEU A 226 -11.92 -6.46 -10.19
C LEU A 226 -12.56 -5.53 -9.16
N SER A 227 -13.80 -5.82 -8.77
CA SER A 227 -14.37 -5.24 -7.57
C SER A 227 -13.62 -5.74 -6.34
N ARG A 228 -13.76 -5.04 -5.20
CA ARG A 228 -13.14 -5.48 -3.95
C ARG A 228 -13.59 -6.89 -3.55
N ASP A 229 -14.89 -7.15 -3.61
CA ASP A 229 -15.46 -8.43 -3.20
C ASP A 229 -14.96 -9.57 -4.11
N SER A 230 -14.93 -9.35 -5.43
CA SER A 230 -14.36 -10.31 -6.38
C SER A 230 -12.87 -10.54 -6.15
N TRP A 231 -12.11 -9.50 -5.78
CA TRP A 231 -10.70 -9.63 -5.45
C TRP A 231 -10.47 -10.43 -4.18
N LEU A 232 -11.20 -10.15 -3.10
CA LEU A 232 -11.10 -10.89 -1.84
C LEU A 232 -11.56 -12.34 -1.99
N ASP A 233 -12.61 -12.59 -2.79
CA ASP A 233 -13.04 -13.95 -3.11
C ASP A 233 -11.95 -14.71 -3.87
N LEU A 234 -11.33 -14.08 -4.85
CA LEU A 234 -10.22 -14.68 -5.61
C LEU A 234 -9.04 -15.01 -4.70
N LEU A 235 -8.68 -14.12 -3.77
CA LEU A 235 -7.62 -14.39 -2.78
C LEU A 235 -7.95 -15.62 -1.93
N ARG A 236 -9.17 -15.73 -1.41
CA ARG A 236 -9.59 -16.89 -0.59
C ARG A 236 -9.48 -18.22 -1.31
N ARG A 237 -9.77 -18.23 -2.62
CA ARG A 237 -9.75 -19.41 -3.49
C ARG A 237 -8.36 -19.75 -4.01
N ALA A 238 -7.40 -18.86 -3.89
CA ALA A 238 -6.05 -19.08 -4.40
C ALA A 238 -5.20 -19.94 -3.45
N ARG A 239 -4.37 -20.80 -4.01
CA ARG A 239 -3.36 -21.58 -3.27
C ARG A 239 -2.14 -20.71 -2.93
N LEU A 240 -1.76 -19.79 -3.83
CA LEU A 240 -0.64 -18.87 -3.66
C LEU A 240 -1.01 -17.45 -4.13
N PHE A 241 -0.43 -16.46 -3.48
CA PHE A 241 -0.36 -15.09 -3.99
C PHE A 241 1.06 -14.79 -4.43
N LEU A 242 1.27 -14.32 -5.67
CA LEU A 242 2.58 -14.02 -6.24
C LEU A 242 2.82 -12.51 -6.30
N ASN A 243 3.92 -12.04 -5.73
CA ASN A 243 4.35 -10.66 -5.77
C ASN A 243 5.74 -10.51 -6.39
N ALA A 244 5.81 -9.90 -7.56
CA ALA A 244 7.05 -9.59 -8.27
C ALA A 244 7.35 -8.08 -8.31
N SER A 245 6.78 -7.32 -7.38
CA SER A 245 6.83 -5.85 -7.41
C SER A 245 8.27 -5.34 -7.32
N ARG A 246 8.60 -4.36 -8.17
CA ARG A 246 9.91 -3.67 -8.18
C ARG A 246 10.04 -2.66 -7.06
N TRP A 247 8.92 -2.24 -6.48
CA TRP A 247 8.83 -1.32 -5.34
C TRP A 247 7.47 -1.48 -4.65
N GLU A 248 7.50 -1.56 -3.33
CA GLU A 248 6.29 -1.50 -2.50
C GLU A 248 6.48 -0.54 -1.33
N ASP A 249 5.42 0.20 -1.04
CA ASP A 249 5.38 1.08 0.12
C ASP A 249 4.74 0.33 1.31
N PHE A 250 3.44 0.04 1.26
CA PHE A 250 2.76 -0.80 2.26
C PHE A 250 2.51 -2.23 1.75
N GLY A 251 2.06 -2.35 0.50
CA GLY A 251 1.73 -3.65 -0.10
C GLY A 251 0.35 -4.16 0.32
N ILE A 252 -0.72 -3.41 -0.01
CA ILE A 252 -2.10 -3.78 0.38
C ILE A 252 -2.46 -5.19 -0.11
N ALA A 253 -2.21 -5.51 -1.38
CA ALA A 253 -2.61 -6.81 -1.95
C ALA A 253 -1.90 -8.00 -1.28
N PRO A 254 -0.57 -7.99 -1.02
CA PRO A 254 0.07 -9.03 -0.20
C PRO A 254 -0.49 -9.13 1.22
N MET A 255 -0.79 -8.00 1.87
CA MET A 255 -1.39 -8.01 3.21
C MET A 255 -2.81 -8.61 3.20
N GLU A 256 -3.60 -8.32 2.16
CA GLU A 256 -4.92 -8.94 1.97
C GLU A 256 -4.82 -10.45 1.70
N ALA A 257 -3.78 -10.89 0.96
CA ALA A 257 -3.53 -12.31 0.75
C ALA A 257 -3.21 -13.03 2.07
N LEU A 258 -2.33 -12.44 2.90
CA LEU A 258 -2.06 -12.97 4.25
C LEU A 258 -3.35 -13.07 5.08
N ALA A 259 -4.20 -12.05 5.03
CA ALA A 259 -5.47 -12.00 5.76
C ALA A 259 -6.51 -13.02 5.26
N ALA A 260 -6.46 -13.37 3.98
CA ALA A 260 -7.26 -14.43 3.38
C ALA A 260 -6.70 -15.85 3.64
N GLY A 261 -5.59 -15.95 4.39
CA GLY A 261 -4.90 -17.21 4.63
C GLY A 261 -4.22 -17.76 3.39
N THR A 262 -3.89 -16.92 2.42
CA THR A 262 -3.24 -17.32 1.18
C THR A 262 -1.74 -17.05 1.30
N PRO A 263 -0.89 -18.10 1.21
CA PRO A 263 0.56 -17.95 1.27
C PRO A 263 1.07 -16.98 0.21
N VAL A 264 1.92 -16.06 0.64
CA VAL A 264 2.51 -15.02 -0.22
C VAL A 264 3.91 -15.44 -0.64
N VAL A 265 4.12 -15.58 -1.93
CA VAL A 265 5.44 -15.74 -2.56
C VAL A 265 5.88 -14.37 -3.05
N THR A 266 7.07 -13.93 -2.69
CA THR A 266 7.53 -12.58 -3.03
C THR A 266 9.02 -12.51 -3.32
N VAL A 267 9.42 -11.57 -4.17
CA VAL A 267 10.82 -11.12 -4.27
C VAL A 267 11.17 -10.22 -3.08
N PRO A 268 12.45 -9.99 -2.76
CA PRO A 268 12.89 -9.05 -1.72
C PRO A 268 12.67 -7.59 -2.16
N THR A 269 11.42 -7.24 -2.37
CA THR A 269 10.98 -5.95 -2.90
C THR A 269 11.47 -4.78 -2.05
N PRO A 270 12.17 -3.78 -2.62
CA PRO A 270 12.59 -2.58 -1.91
C PRO A 270 11.40 -1.66 -1.58
N GLY A 271 11.63 -0.75 -0.62
CA GLY A 271 10.65 0.19 -0.10
C GLY A 271 10.28 -0.12 1.35
N SER A 272 9.21 0.50 1.82
CA SER A 272 8.68 0.29 3.18
C SER A 272 7.75 -0.92 3.28
N PHE A 273 8.00 -1.95 2.49
CA PHE A 273 7.13 -3.09 2.23
C PHE A 273 6.80 -3.88 3.50
N GLU A 274 5.59 -3.69 4.00
CA GLU A 274 5.15 -4.21 5.30
C GLU A 274 4.97 -5.73 5.31
N ALA A 275 4.57 -6.35 4.21
CA ALA A 275 4.37 -7.80 4.17
C ALA A 275 5.69 -8.59 4.12
N LEU A 276 6.81 -8.01 3.67
CA LEU A 276 8.06 -8.74 3.49
C LEU A 276 8.61 -9.36 4.78
N PRO A 277 8.75 -8.62 5.91
CA PRO A 277 9.18 -9.22 7.17
C PRO A 277 8.20 -10.27 7.68
N LEU A 278 6.90 -10.09 7.46
CA LEU A 278 5.89 -11.07 7.86
C LEU A 278 6.05 -12.38 7.07
N VAL A 279 6.23 -12.30 5.76
CA VAL A 279 6.47 -13.51 4.92
C VAL A 279 7.76 -14.21 5.32
N ARG A 280 8.84 -13.46 5.61
CA ARG A 280 10.10 -14.05 6.09
C ARG A 280 9.95 -14.80 7.41
N GLU A 281 9.12 -14.31 8.32
CA GLU A 281 8.82 -14.97 9.58
C GLU A 281 7.95 -16.21 9.37
N LEU A 282 6.95 -16.14 8.48
CA LEU A 282 6.00 -17.22 8.22
C LEU A 282 6.61 -18.40 7.46
N ALA A 283 7.36 -18.09 6.39
CA ALA A 283 7.96 -19.08 5.52
C ALA A 283 9.09 -18.40 4.70
N PRO A 284 10.34 -18.42 5.18
CA PRO A 284 11.45 -17.74 4.51
C PRO A 284 11.73 -18.26 3.10
N ASP A 285 11.40 -19.51 2.82
CA ASP A 285 11.49 -20.17 1.51
C ASP A 285 10.47 -19.65 0.48
N LEU A 286 9.46 -18.88 0.91
CA LEU A 286 8.55 -18.17 0.01
C LEU A 286 9.05 -16.76 -0.38
N VAL A 287 10.19 -16.34 0.15
CA VAL A 287 10.87 -15.12 -0.28
C VAL A 287 12.02 -15.50 -1.21
N ALA A 288 11.95 -15.05 -2.45
CA ALA A 288 13.03 -15.25 -3.41
C ALA A 288 14.37 -14.71 -2.87
N GLU A 289 15.47 -15.33 -3.26
CA GLU A 289 16.81 -14.90 -2.85
C GLU A 289 17.13 -13.49 -3.39
N ASP A 290 16.68 -13.22 -4.61
CA ASP A 290 16.88 -11.95 -5.30
C ASP A 290 15.65 -11.55 -6.15
N MET A 291 15.79 -10.50 -6.98
CA MET A 291 14.76 -10.03 -7.89
C MET A 291 14.93 -10.60 -9.31
N SER A 292 15.39 -11.85 -9.44
CA SER A 292 15.49 -12.58 -10.71
C SER A 292 14.27 -13.45 -10.97
N ALA A 293 14.12 -13.93 -12.21
CA ALA A 293 13.07 -14.88 -12.58
C ALA A 293 13.33 -16.24 -11.92
N GLU A 294 14.56 -16.68 -11.92
CA GLU A 294 15.02 -17.93 -11.33
C GLU A 294 14.77 -17.94 -9.80
N GLY A 295 15.13 -16.87 -9.10
CA GLY A 295 14.89 -16.74 -7.67
C GLY A 295 13.40 -16.76 -7.33
N LEU A 296 12.57 -16.05 -8.09
CA LEU A 296 11.12 -16.08 -7.90
C LEU A 296 10.53 -17.44 -8.29
N ALA A 297 11.02 -18.09 -9.33
CA ALA A 297 10.60 -19.44 -9.74
C ALA A 297 10.88 -20.48 -8.64
N ALA A 298 12.06 -20.43 -8.02
CA ALA A 298 12.40 -21.30 -6.90
C ALA A 298 11.41 -21.10 -5.72
N ALA A 299 11.10 -19.85 -5.37
CA ALA A 299 10.12 -19.54 -4.32
C ALA A 299 8.69 -19.97 -4.69
N ILE A 300 8.28 -19.87 -5.96
CA ILE A 300 7.00 -20.40 -6.45
C ILE A 300 6.96 -21.93 -6.29
N GLY A 301 8.03 -22.62 -6.66
CA GLY A 301 8.16 -24.07 -6.47
C GLY A 301 8.02 -24.48 -4.99
N ALA A 302 8.68 -23.76 -4.08
CA ALA A 302 8.53 -23.95 -2.63
C ALA A 302 7.08 -23.73 -2.18
N GLY A 303 6.40 -22.72 -2.73
CA GLY A 303 4.99 -22.44 -2.44
C GLY A 303 4.06 -23.58 -2.86
N PHE A 304 4.27 -24.18 -4.03
CA PHE A 304 3.50 -25.34 -4.49
C PHE A 304 3.80 -26.61 -3.67
N ALA A 305 4.99 -26.72 -3.10
CA ALA A 305 5.41 -27.82 -2.24
C ALA A 305 4.89 -27.72 -0.79
N LEU A 306 4.19 -26.63 -0.42
CA LEU A 306 3.56 -26.53 0.90
C LEU A 306 2.51 -27.61 1.09
N ASP A 307 2.74 -28.51 2.04
CA ASP A 307 1.74 -29.47 2.50
C ASP A 307 0.64 -28.79 3.36
N ASP A 308 -0.42 -29.54 3.65
CA ASP A 308 -1.57 -29.00 4.40
C ASP A 308 -1.20 -28.59 5.83
N GLU A 309 -0.26 -29.30 6.47
CA GLU A 309 0.18 -28.98 7.84
C GLU A 309 0.97 -27.69 7.89
N ARG A 310 1.95 -27.49 7.00
CA ARG A 310 2.71 -26.24 6.87
C ARG A 310 1.77 -25.08 6.52
N ARG A 311 0.82 -25.31 5.62
CA ARG A 311 -0.19 -24.32 5.25
C ARG A 311 -1.06 -23.91 6.44
N ALA A 312 -1.54 -24.86 7.22
CA ALA A 312 -2.34 -24.60 8.42
C ALA A 312 -1.56 -23.74 9.42
N ARG A 313 -0.31 -24.11 9.73
CA ARG A 313 0.57 -23.33 10.60
C ARG A 313 0.83 -21.93 10.06
N TYR A 314 1.05 -21.80 8.75
CA TYR A 314 1.22 -20.50 8.09
C TYR A 314 0.00 -19.60 8.31
N VAL A 315 -1.20 -20.12 8.08
CA VAL A 315 -2.46 -19.35 8.22
C VAL A 315 -2.69 -18.94 9.67
N GLU A 316 -2.49 -19.83 10.64
CA GLU A 316 -2.65 -19.53 12.05
C GLU A 316 -1.69 -18.42 12.50
N ARG A 317 -0.40 -18.58 12.17
CA ARG A 317 0.62 -17.58 12.50
C ARG A 317 0.38 -16.25 11.80
N ALA A 318 -0.05 -16.24 10.54
CA ALA A 318 -0.40 -15.03 9.81
C ALA A 318 -1.53 -14.25 10.51
N ARG A 319 -2.56 -14.93 10.99
CA ARG A 319 -3.65 -14.30 11.77
C ARG A 319 -3.13 -13.61 13.03
N GLU A 320 -2.19 -14.23 13.74
CA GLU A 320 -1.58 -13.62 14.94
C GLU A 320 -0.79 -12.36 14.58
N LEU A 321 0.07 -12.44 13.54
CA LEU A 321 0.88 -11.32 13.07
C LEU A 321 0.05 -10.16 12.52
N LEU A 322 -1.16 -10.45 12.05
CA LEU A 322 -2.08 -9.43 11.54
C LEU A 322 -2.93 -8.74 12.61
N ARG A 323 -2.96 -9.21 13.86
CA ARG A 323 -3.72 -8.55 14.95
C ARG A 323 -3.47 -7.04 15.08
N PRO A 324 -2.22 -6.54 14.97
CA PRO A 324 -1.95 -5.09 15.06
C PRO A 324 -2.52 -4.28 13.88
N TYR A 325 -2.94 -4.95 12.81
CA TYR A 325 -3.54 -4.33 11.62
C TYR A 325 -5.07 -4.42 11.62
N SER A 326 -5.68 -5.00 12.64
CA SER A 326 -7.14 -5.02 12.77
C SER A 326 -7.69 -3.60 12.90
N GLU A 327 -8.90 -3.38 12.41
CA GLU A 327 -9.56 -2.09 12.51
C GLU A 327 -9.66 -1.60 13.95
N GLU A 328 -9.90 -2.51 14.91
CA GLU A 328 -9.93 -2.21 16.33
C GLU A 328 -8.57 -1.73 16.86
N ALA A 329 -7.49 -2.46 16.55
CA ALA A 329 -6.14 -2.11 17.01
C ALA A 329 -5.68 -0.76 16.44
N VAL A 330 -5.90 -0.53 15.16
CA VAL A 330 -5.56 0.75 14.51
C VAL A 330 -6.46 1.87 15.03
N GLY A 331 -7.75 1.60 15.25
CA GLY A 331 -8.69 2.55 15.82
C GLY A 331 -8.29 3.02 17.21
N ARG A 332 -7.77 2.13 18.06
CA ARG A 332 -7.20 2.53 19.36
C ARG A 332 -6.03 3.49 19.23
N VAL A 333 -5.12 3.24 18.30
CA VAL A 333 -4.00 4.17 18.04
C VAL A 333 -4.52 5.55 17.59
N VAL A 334 -5.55 5.59 16.76
CA VAL A 334 -6.17 6.85 16.33
C VAL A 334 -6.79 7.57 17.52
N ALA A 335 -7.59 6.89 18.34
CA ALA A 335 -8.27 7.47 19.49
C ALA A 335 -7.30 7.94 20.58
N GLU A 336 -6.31 7.12 20.95
CA GLU A 336 -5.45 7.35 22.10
C GLU A 336 -4.22 8.22 21.79
N ARG A 337 -3.77 8.27 20.53
CA ARG A 337 -2.54 8.97 20.16
C ARG A 337 -2.74 10.07 19.13
N VAL A 338 -3.54 9.81 18.07
CA VAL A 338 -3.69 10.75 16.97
C VAL A 338 -4.59 11.91 17.35
N LEU A 339 -5.80 11.63 17.84
CA LEU A 339 -6.76 12.69 18.20
C LEU A 339 -6.22 13.62 19.29
N PRO A 340 -5.64 13.13 20.41
CA PRO A 340 -5.07 14.00 21.43
C PRO A 340 -3.90 14.86 20.91
N ALA A 341 -3.01 14.32 20.08
CA ALA A 341 -1.91 15.08 19.50
C ALA A 341 -2.38 16.21 18.56
N LEU A 342 -3.54 16.04 17.92
CA LEU A 342 -4.19 17.05 17.10
C LEU A 342 -5.06 18.03 17.92
N GLY A 343 -5.11 17.90 19.25
CA GLY A 343 -5.95 18.74 20.12
C GLY A 343 -7.45 18.42 20.02
N ILE A 344 -7.80 17.22 19.56
CA ILE A 344 -9.17 16.74 19.48
C ILE A 344 -9.41 15.84 20.70
N GLY A 345 -10.18 16.32 21.68
CA GLY A 345 -10.57 15.53 22.85
C GLY A 345 -11.62 14.48 22.48
N ALA A 346 -11.62 13.33 23.19
CA ALA A 346 -12.74 12.40 23.15
C ALA A 346 -14.00 13.12 23.63
N ARG A 347 -15.09 13.01 22.88
CA ARG A 347 -16.41 13.51 23.27
C ARG A 347 -17.13 12.49 24.13
#